data_ae75a851d2ef6da6f91dfe481281f852
#
_entry.id   ae75a851d2ef6da6f91dfe481281f852
#
_cell.length_a   1.000
_cell.length_b   1.000
_cell.length_c   1.000
_cell.angle_alpha   90.00
_cell.angle_beta   90.00
_cell.angle_gamma   90.00
#
_symmetry.space_group_name_H-M   'P 1'
#
loop_
_entity.id
_entity.type
_entity.pdbx_description
1 polymer ?
#
loop_
_entity_poly.entity_id
_entity_poly.type
_entity_poly.pdbx_seq_one_letter_code
_entity_poly.pdbx_strand_id
1 'polypeptide(L)'
;MNKRTALLWASLITIFFASNMAIASEGLSQAEAEKLIKGNTVEGLHTKWDTKMIWYFHESGQLRKQNQHGKRGKADWSIDKKGQLCFIDKHMSDEKCEPIIPRADGGYDANDGKWRWDKVVTGNPHNL
;
A
#
# COMPACT_ATOMS: atom_id res chain seq x y z
N MET A 1 18.80 69.42 26.98
CA MET A 1 19.53 68.32 26.39
C MET A 1 18.71 67.04 26.54
N ASN A 2 17.98 66.69 25.53
CA ASN A 2 17.16 65.48 25.58
C ASN A 2 17.89 64.32 24.96
N LYS A 3 18.37 63.38 25.79
CA LYS A 3 18.84 62.09 25.32
C LYS A 3 17.64 61.22 24.98
N ARG A 4 17.36 61.06 23.71
CA ARG A 4 16.37 60.10 23.22
C ARG A 4 17.02 58.72 23.24
N THR A 5 16.67 57.95 24.20
CA THR A 5 16.93 56.49 24.18
C THR A 5 16.00 55.85 23.19
N ALA A 6 16.55 55.43 22.07
CA ALA A 6 15.82 54.59 21.12
C ALA A 6 15.72 53.20 21.69
N LEU A 7 14.57 52.79 22.12
CA LEU A 7 14.25 51.42 22.44
C LEU A 7 14.11 50.65 21.14
N LEU A 8 15.13 49.90 20.80
CA LEU A 8 15.09 48.89 19.75
C LEU A 8 14.27 47.72 20.26
N TRP A 9 13.04 47.64 19.81
CA TRP A 9 12.23 46.44 19.95
C TRP A 9 12.71 45.43 18.93
N ALA A 10 13.55 44.53 19.40
CA ALA A 10 13.88 43.31 18.62
C ALA A 10 12.68 42.38 18.68
N SER A 11 11.86 42.42 17.65
CA SER A 11 10.82 41.41 17.46
C SER A 11 11.48 40.08 17.15
N LEU A 12 11.56 39.23 18.15
CA LEU A 12 11.91 37.83 17.95
C LEU A 12 10.75 37.17 17.22
N ILE A 13 10.86 37.06 15.91
CA ILE A 13 9.98 36.20 15.13
C ILE A 13 10.45 34.77 15.40
N THR A 14 9.80 34.11 16.34
CA THR A 14 9.95 32.69 16.54
C THR A 14 9.23 32.01 15.38
N ILE A 15 9.98 31.66 14.35
CA ILE A 15 9.46 30.81 13.26
C ILE A 15 9.31 29.41 13.86
N PHE A 16 8.10 29.08 14.26
CA PHE A 16 7.74 27.70 14.53
C PHE A 16 7.76 26.96 13.18
N PHE A 17 8.86 26.31 12.90
CA PHE A 17 8.82 25.20 11.95
C PHE A 17 8.01 24.09 12.59
N ALA A 18 6.73 24.04 12.29
CA ALA A 18 5.95 22.84 12.48
C ALA A 18 6.59 21.78 11.60
N SER A 19 7.48 20.98 12.19
CA SER A 19 7.92 19.75 11.57
C SER A 19 6.66 18.89 11.41
N ASN A 20 6.04 18.93 10.23
CA ASN A 20 5.14 17.88 9.83
C ASN A 20 6.01 16.62 9.75
N MET A 21 6.16 15.95 10.89
CA MET A 21 6.51 14.56 10.87
C MET A 21 5.35 13.89 10.13
N ALA A 22 5.52 13.70 8.83
CA ALA A 22 4.72 12.75 8.11
C ALA A 22 4.96 11.43 8.83
N ILE A 23 4.04 11.06 9.73
CA ILE A 23 3.92 9.68 10.20
C ILE A 23 3.69 8.94 8.91
N ALA A 24 4.72 8.22 8.43
CA ALA A 24 4.58 7.32 7.30
C ALA A 24 3.36 6.47 7.65
N SER A 25 2.24 6.68 6.94
CA SER A 25 1.07 5.86 7.12
C SER A 25 1.55 4.43 6.88
N GLU A 26 1.37 3.53 7.84
CA GLU A 26 1.82 2.14 7.74
C GLU A 26 1.14 1.39 6.59
N GLY A 27 0.24 2.05 5.86
CA GLY A 27 -0.46 1.48 4.73
C GLY A 27 -1.27 2.49 3.93
N LEU A 28 -1.78 2.04 2.79
CA LEU A 28 -2.67 2.82 1.94
C LEU A 28 -4.02 3.05 2.63
N SER A 29 -4.68 4.17 2.31
CA SER A 29 -6.09 4.37 2.64
C SER A 29 -6.99 3.41 1.84
N GLN A 30 -8.25 3.29 2.23
CA GLN A 30 -9.22 2.48 1.48
C GLN A 30 -9.32 2.91 0.01
N ALA A 31 -9.45 4.22 -0.24
CA ALA A 31 -9.56 4.75 -1.60
C ALA A 31 -8.28 4.52 -2.43
N GLU A 32 -7.11 4.71 -1.83
CA GLU A 32 -5.83 4.47 -2.47
C GLU A 32 -5.62 2.99 -2.82
N ALA A 33 -5.94 2.09 -1.88
CA ALA A 33 -5.83 0.65 -2.07
C ALA A 33 -6.77 0.15 -3.17
N GLU A 34 -8.04 0.55 -3.15
CA GLU A 34 -9.00 0.19 -4.19
C GLU A 34 -8.59 0.68 -5.58
N LYS A 35 -8.15 1.93 -5.67
CA LYS A 35 -7.68 2.51 -6.92
C LYS A 35 -6.47 1.77 -7.48
N LEU A 36 -5.58 1.31 -6.60
CA LEU A 36 -4.36 0.61 -6.99
C LEU A 36 -4.65 -0.75 -7.61
N ILE A 37 -5.50 -1.56 -6.98
CA ILE A 37 -5.59 -2.99 -7.31
C ILE A 37 -6.90 -3.40 -8.00
N LYS A 38 -8.00 -2.68 -7.81
CA LYS A 38 -9.30 -3.08 -8.36
C LYS A 38 -9.28 -3.11 -9.90
N GLY A 39 -9.51 -4.27 -10.47
CA GLY A 39 -9.45 -4.49 -11.91
C GLY A 39 -8.04 -4.50 -12.49
N ASN A 40 -7.02 -4.55 -11.67
CA ASN A 40 -5.61 -4.51 -12.07
C ASN A 40 -4.87 -5.79 -11.71
N THR A 41 -3.74 -5.98 -12.37
CA THR A 41 -2.82 -7.09 -12.15
C THR A 41 -1.57 -6.60 -11.42
N VAL A 42 -1.15 -7.35 -10.44
CA VAL A 42 0.07 -7.10 -9.68
C VAL A 42 1.08 -8.21 -9.97
N GLU A 43 2.31 -7.83 -10.24
CA GLU A 43 3.41 -8.75 -10.46
C GLU A 43 4.44 -8.59 -9.33
N GLY A 44 4.94 -9.69 -8.82
CA GLY A 44 5.90 -9.66 -7.73
C GLY A 44 6.35 -11.03 -7.28
N LEU A 45 6.63 -11.16 -5.99
CA LEU A 45 7.25 -12.33 -5.40
C LEU A 45 6.48 -12.76 -4.14
N HIS A 46 6.30 -14.06 -3.99
CA HIS A 46 5.95 -14.64 -2.69
C HIS A 46 7.24 -14.85 -1.90
N THR A 47 7.47 -14.02 -0.89
CA THR A 47 8.78 -13.95 -0.22
C THR A 47 9.17 -15.23 0.53
N LYS A 48 8.19 -15.93 1.11
CA LYS A 48 8.44 -17.18 1.85
C LYS A 48 8.99 -18.29 0.99
N TRP A 49 8.57 -18.35 -0.28
CA TRP A 49 8.94 -19.42 -1.21
C TRP A 49 9.84 -18.95 -2.34
N ASP A 50 10.22 -17.68 -2.35
CA ASP A 50 11.00 -17.05 -3.42
C ASP A 50 10.41 -17.36 -4.81
N THR A 51 9.10 -17.28 -4.92
CA THR A 51 8.34 -17.66 -6.11
C THR A 51 7.71 -16.43 -6.75
N LYS A 52 7.99 -16.24 -8.04
CA LYS A 52 7.34 -15.18 -8.82
C LYS A 52 5.84 -15.45 -8.93
N MET A 53 5.05 -14.41 -8.70
CA MET A 53 3.60 -14.47 -8.66
C MET A 53 2.98 -13.36 -9.49
N ILE A 54 1.80 -13.65 -10.00
CA ILE A 54 0.88 -12.68 -10.61
C ILE A 54 -0.43 -12.78 -9.85
N TRP A 55 -0.98 -11.63 -9.44
CA TRP A 55 -2.27 -11.50 -8.77
C TRP A 55 -3.18 -10.59 -9.59
N TYR A 56 -4.31 -11.09 -10.03
CA TYR A 56 -5.34 -10.28 -10.67
C TYR A 56 -6.53 -10.08 -9.72
N PHE A 57 -6.78 -8.81 -9.39
CA PHE A 57 -7.86 -8.40 -8.49
C PHE A 57 -9.11 -8.03 -9.30
N HIS A 58 -9.93 -9.02 -9.60
CA HIS A 58 -11.14 -8.81 -10.38
C HIS A 58 -12.12 -7.91 -9.63
N GLU A 59 -12.80 -7.02 -10.34
CA GLU A 59 -13.77 -6.06 -9.75
C GLU A 59 -14.93 -6.75 -9.01
N SER A 60 -15.25 -7.99 -9.35
CA SER A 60 -16.27 -8.80 -8.67
C SER A 60 -15.91 -9.20 -7.23
N GLY A 61 -14.65 -8.98 -6.80
CA GLY A 61 -14.12 -9.45 -5.52
C GLY A 61 -13.42 -10.81 -5.60
N GLN A 62 -13.18 -11.34 -6.80
CA GLN A 62 -12.38 -12.53 -6.98
C GLN A 62 -10.91 -12.16 -7.19
N LEU A 63 -10.02 -12.81 -6.45
CA LEU A 63 -8.57 -12.77 -6.68
C LEU A 63 -8.18 -14.02 -7.47
N ARG A 64 -7.48 -13.83 -8.57
CA ARG A 64 -6.89 -14.92 -9.35
C ARG A 64 -5.39 -14.79 -9.34
N LYS A 65 -4.70 -15.86 -9.10
CA LYS A 65 -3.23 -15.87 -8.97
C LYS A 65 -2.62 -16.97 -9.82
N GLN A 66 -1.39 -16.72 -10.26
CA GLN A 66 -0.59 -17.69 -11.01
C GLN A 66 0.86 -17.58 -10.57
N ASN A 67 1.52 -18.69 -10.32
CA ASN A 67 2.94 -18.72 -10.02
C ASN A 67 3.80 -18.88 -11.29
N GLN A 68 5.11 -18.79 -11.13
CA GLN A 68 6.08 -18.90 -12.23
C GLN A 68 6.05 -20.25 -12.97
N HIS A 69 5.45 -21.28 -12.35
CA HIS A 69 5.29 -22.62 -12.94
C HIS A 69 3.94 -22.80 -13.63
N GLY A 70 3.13 -21.73 -13.72
CA GLY A 70 1.82 -21.76 -14.33
C GLY A 70 0.71 -22.30 -13.43
N LYS A 71 0.99 -22.63 -12.17
CA LYS A 71 -0.05 -23.08 -11.24
C LYS A 71 -0.96 -21.93 -10.86
N ARG A 72 -2.26 -22.13 -11.04
CA ARG A 72 -3.30 -21.13 -10.77
C ARG A 72 -4.03 -21.39 -9.46
N GLY A 73 -4.48 -20.31 -8.82
CA GLY A 73 -5.30 -20.35 -7.63
C GLY A 73 -6.33 -19.22 -7.62
N LYS A 74 -7.30 -19.36 -6.74
CA LYS A 74 -8.38 -18.38 -6.55
C LYS A 74 -8.55 -18.09 -5.07
N ALA A 75 -8.95 -16.85 -4.77
CA ALA A 75 -9.38 -16.39 -3.47
C ALA A 75 -10.47 -15.33 -3.63
N ASP A 76 -11.11 -14.95 -2.54
CA ASP A 76 -11.94 -13.75 -2.49
C ASP A 76 -11.15 -12.63 -1.86
N TRP A 77 -11.33 -11.40 -2.34
CA TRP A 77 -10.65 -10.22 -1.82
C TRP A 77 -11.60 -9.07 -1.58
N SER A 78 -11.24 -8.23 -0.65
CA SER A 78 -11.88 -6.94 -0.40
C SER A 78 -10.88 -5.97 0.23
N ILE A 79 -11.19 -4.69 0.21
CA ILE A 79 -10.48 -3.67 0.98
C ILE A 79 -11.41 -3.20 2.09
N ASP A 80 -10.93 -3.26 3.33
CA ASP A 80 -11.71 -2.81 4.49
C ASP A 80 -11.63 -1.27 4.66
N LYS A 81 -12.35 -0.75 5.65
CA LYS A 81 -12.39 0.69 5.93
C LYS A 81 -11.05 1.29 6.34
N LYS A 82 -10.12 0.46 6.80
CA LYS A 82 -8.75 0.87 7.18
C LYS A 82 -7.78 0.83 5.99
N GLY A 83 -8.24 0.42 4.81
CA GLY A 83 -7.40 0.25 3.64
C GLY A 83 -6.63 -1.07 3.60
N GLN A 84 -6.93 -2.00 4.49
CA GLN A 84 -6.30 -3.31 4.52
C GLN A 84 -6.84 -4.19 3.39
N LEU A 85 -5.95 -4.96 2.77
CA LEU A 85 -6.33 -6.03 1.87
C LEU A 85 -6.77 -7.24 2.70
N CYS A 86 -8.02 -7.62 2.53
CA CYS A 86 -8.58 -8.82 3.12
C CYS A 86 -8.73 -9.90 2.05
N PHE A 87 -8.36 -11.13 2.34
CA PHE A 87 -8.56 -12.24 1.42
C PHE A 87 -8.83 -13.54 2.17
N ILE A 88 -9.53 -14.43 1.50
CA ILE A 88 -9.82 -15.78 1.98
C ILE A 88 -9.90 -16.74 0.79
N ASP A 89 -9.26 -17.89 0.90
CA ASP A 89 -9.36 -18.99 -0.05
C ASP A 89 -9.98 -20.23 0.59
N LYS A 90 -10.25 -21.24 -0.22
CA LYS A 90 -10.90 -22.48 0.23
C LYS A 90 -10.10 -23.29 1.26
N HIS A 91 -8.82 -22.99 1.44
CA HIS A 91 -7.93 -23.68 2.38
C HIS A 91 -7.79 -22.93 3.71
N MET A 92 -8.34 -21.73 3.80
CA MET A 92 -8.28 -20.89 4.99
C MET A 92 -9.56 -21.01 5.78
N SER A 93 -9.46 -21.07 7.13
CA SER A 93 -10.62 -21.03 8.02
C SER A 93 -11.15 -19.63 8.24
N ASP A 94 -10.27 -18.62 8.23
CA ASP A 94 -10.58 -17.24 8.53
C ASP A 94 -10.03 -16.29 7.46
N GLU A 95 -10.74 -15.19 7.24
CA GLU A 95 -10.28 -14.08 6.42
C GLU A 95 -9.05 -13.44 7.04
N LYS A 96 -8.06 -13.13 6.21
CA LYS A 96 -6.85 -12.43 6.62
C LYS A 96 -6.86 -11.01 6.06
N CYS A 97 -6.65 -10.02 6.93
CA CYS A 97 -6.58 -8.60 6.57
C CYS A 97 -5.25 -8.00 7.00
N GLU A 98 -4.53 -7.41 6.05
CA GLU A 98 -3.24 -6.77 6.29
C GLU A 98 -3.10 -5.49 5.44
N PRO A 99 -2.38 -4.47 5.91
CA PRO A 99 -2.19 -3.25 5.15
C PRO A 99 -1.33 -3.49 3.90
N ILE A 100 -1.58 -2.68 2.87
CA ILE A 100 -0.69 -2.56 1.71
C ILE A 100 0.27 -1.42 1.99
N ILE A 101 1.55 -1.71 2.12
CA ILE A 101 2.57 -0.76 2.56
C ILE A 101 3.45 -0.34 1.40
N PRO A 102 3.46 0.96 1.03
CA PRO A 102 4.37 1.46 0.00
C PRO A 102 5.83 1.28 0.40
N ARG A 103 6.67 0.86 -0.56
CA ARG A 103 8.12 0.82 -0.42
C ARG A 103 8.79 2.02 -1.07
N ALA A 104 10.00 2.35 -0.60
CA ALA A 104 10.80 3.45 -1.15
C ALA A 104 11.18 3.26 -2.63
N ASP A 105 11.21 2.02 -3.13
CA ASP A 105 11.51 1.68 -4.53
C ASP A 105 10.32 1.84 -5.50
N GLY A 106 9.16 2.26 -4.99
CA GLY A 106 7.93 2.41 -5.77
C GLY A 106 7.03 1.18 -5.79
N GLY A 107 7.45 0.06 -5.20
CA GLY A 107 6.62 -1.13 -5.01
C GLY A 107 5.82 -1.09 -3.71
N TYR A 108 5.23 -2.22 -3.37
CA TYR A 108 4.40 -2.39 -2.18
C TYR A 108 4.69 -3.73 -1.51
N ASP A 109 4.48 -3.78 -0.20
CA ASP A 109 4.40 -5.01 0.56
C ASP A 109 2.95 -5.28 0.95
N ALA A 110 2.49 -6.50 0.81
CA ALA A 110 1.16 -6.94 1.19
C ALA A 110 1.23 -8.26 1.95
N ASN A 111 0.11 -8.69 2.52
CA ASN A 111 0.01 -9.94 3.26
C ASN A 111 1.13 -10.11 4.31
N ASP A 112 1.31 -9.10 5.16
CA ASP A 112 2.32 -9.11 6.22
C ASP A 112 3.75 -9.39 5.70
N GLY A 113 4.12 -8.72 4.59
CA GLY A 113 5.41 -8.87 3.94
C GLY A 113 5.62 -10.18 3.16
N LYS A 114 4.64 -11.07 3.13
CA LYS A 114 4.73 -12.32 2.37
C LYS A 114 4.57 -12.13 0.87
N TRP A 115 3.93 -11.03 0.46
CA TRP A 115 3.79 -10.65 -0.94
C TRP A 115 4.55 -9.36 -1.18
N ARG A 116 5.56 -9.42 -2.02
CA ARG A 116 6.27 -8.25 -2.49
C ARG A 116 5.76 -7.90 -3.89
N TRP A 117 5.15 -6.75 -4.01
CA TRP A 117 4.61 -6.26 -5.27
C TRP A 117 5.59 -5.31 -5.94
N ASP A 118 6.10 -5.69 -7.08
CA ASP A 118 7.10 -4.90 -7.80
C ASP A 118 6.48 -4.03 -8.89
N LYS A 119 5.34 -4.47 -9.47
CA LYS A 119 4.70 -3.78 -10.58
C LYS A 119 3.19 -3.96 -10.53
N VAL A 120 2.46 -2.87 -10.79
CA VAL A 120 1.01 -2.88 -11.00
C VAL A 120 0.73 -2.56 -12.46
N VAL A 121 -0.04 -3.40 -13.12
CA VAL A 121 -0.40 -3.27 -14.53
C VAL A 121 -1.91 -3.14 -14.64
N THR A 122 -2.38 -2.20 -15.45
CA THR A 122 -3.80 -1.99 -15.68
C THR A 122 -4.43 -3.19 -16.37
N GLY A 123 -5.58 -3.63 -15.87
CA GLY A 123 -6.36 -4.71 -16.47
C GLY A 123 -5.82 -6.10 -16.18
N ASN A 124 -6.12 -7.04 -17.07
CA ASN A 124 -5.80 -8.47 -16.96
C ASN A 124 -4.99 -8.95 -18.18
N PRO A 125 -3.71 -8.50 -18.34
CA PRO A 125 -2.91 -8.84 -19.52
C PRO A 125 -2.52 -10.31 -19.61
N HIS A 126 -2.57 -11.05 -18.49
CA HIS A 126 -2.22 -12.48 -18.42
C HIS A 126 -3.44 -13.39 -18.55
N ASN A 127 -4.61 -12.82 -18.77
CA ASN A 127 -5.84 -13.57 -18.99
C ASN A 127 -6.17 -14.57 -17.86
N LEU A 128 -6.01 -14.12 -16.63
CA LEU A 128 -6.31 -14.89 -15.43
C LEU A 128 -7.79 -14.98 -15.12
#